data_fef2a2b648ff6ec02bc8d5e3f838068b
#
_entry.id   fef2a2b648ff6ec02bc8d5e3f838068b
#
_cell.length_a   1.000
_cell.length_b   1.000
_cell.length_c   1.000
_cell.angle_alpha   90.00
_cell.angle_beta   90.00
_cell.angle_gamma   90.00
#
_symmetry.space_group_name_H-M   'P 1'
#
loop_
_entity.id
_entity.type
_entity.pdbx_description
1 polymer ?
#
loop_
_entity_poly.entity_id
_entity_poly.type
_entity_poly.pdbx_seq_one_letter_code
_entity_poly.pdbx_strand_id
1 'polypeptide(L)'
;MTARLAILADIHANVWAFDAVLAHARSRGVDGYVNLGDTLYGPLKPHATYERLLHENVLITIQGNQDRMIYEASERDLATIPTLSYVIRDLGEEPIHWLSELPKTAVFEDDIFLCHGTPGSDTIYLLEDIMEGLPEVRSEGAIRELLQGVHQPVVLCGHTHIPRVVELASGQLVVNPGSIGVPAYDDVDPVRYRMQTFSPHACYGILEKNGAGWNVSLERVAYDHQAAAEFARTLGRDDWAQGIATGRM
;
A
#
# COMPACT_ATOMS: atom_id res chain seq x y z
N MET A 1 -18.29 -14.10 15.55
CA MET A 1 -17.95 -12.69 15.88
C MET A 1 -17.65 -12.01 14.56
N THR A 2 -18.10 -10.80 14.38
CA THR A 2 -17.83 -10.03 13.17
C THR A 2 -16.37 -9.62 13.21
N ALA A 3 -15.52 -10.14 12.34
CA ALA A 3 -14.12 -9.75 12.29
C ALA A 3 -14.03 -8.30 11.78
N ARG A 4 -13.29 -7.45 12.50
CA ARG A 4 -12.95 -6.09 12.11
C ARG A 4 -11.48 -6.07 11.72
N LEU A 5 -11.20 -5.91 10.43
CA LEU A 5 -9.86 -5.98 9.87
C LEU A 5 -9.35 -4.59 9.52
N ALA A 6 -8.11 -4.28 9.88
CA ALA A 6 -7.40 -3.15 9.32
C ALA A 6 -6.75 -3.55 7.99
N ILE A 7 -6.96 -2.73 6.96
CA ILE A 7 -6.39 -2.91 5.63
C ILE A 7 -5.19 -1.96 5.52
N LEU A 8 -3.99 -2.53 5.47
CA LEU A 8 -2.73 -1.83 5.32
C LEU A 8 -2.26 -1.93 3.87
N ALA A 9 -1.69 -0.87 3.32
CA ALA A 9 -1.03 -0.85 2.02
C ALA A 9 0.05 0.21 1.96
N ASP A 10 1.03 -0.01 1.12
CA ASP A 10 2.00 1.01 0.72
C ASP A 10 2.65 1.69 1.95
N ILE A 11 3.19 0.86 2.87
CA ILE A 11 3.84 1.31 4.12
C ILE A 11 5.17 2.00 3.81
N HIS A 12 5.87 1.54 2.78
CA HIS A 12 7.08 2.16 2.24
C HIS A 12 8.14 2.50 3.29
N ALA A 13 8.40 1.55 4.18
CA ALA A 13 9.41 1.70 5.23
C ALA A 13 9.18 2.88 6.18
N ASN A 14 7.97 3.47 6.20
CA ASN A 14 7.62 4.61 7.03
C ASN A 14 7.15 4.16 8.42
N VAL A 15 8.09 3.81 9.28
CA VAL A 15 7.80 3.33 10.64
C VAL A 15 7.04 4.35 11.47
N TRP A 16 7.26 5.67 11.29
CA TRP A 16 6.53 6.72 12.01
C TRP A 16 5.04 6.70 11.69
N ALA A 17 4.70 6.61 10.40
CA ALA A 17 3.32 6.49 9.95
C ALA A 17 2.70 5.15 10.38
N PHE A 18 3.46 4.06 10.24
CA PHE A 18 3.00 2.73 10.60
C PHE A 18 2.69 2.61 12.09
N ASP A 19 3.55 3.10 12.99
CA ASP A 19 3.31 3.13 14.44
C ASP A 19 2.02 3.89 14.80
N ALA A 20 1.80 5.05 14.16
CA ALA A 20 0.59 5.84 14.39
C ALA A 20 -0.67 5.10 13.90
N VAL A 21 -0.61 4.46 12.72
CA VAL A 21 -1.72 3.65 12.19
C VAL A 21 -2.02 2.47 13.11
N LEU A 22 -1.00 1.74 13.58
CA LEU A 22 -1.18 0.62 14.51
C LEU A 22 -1.85 1.06 15.82
N ALA A 23 -1.39 2.18 16.40
CA ALA A 23 -1.99 2.74 17.62
C ALA A 23 -3.45 3.14 17.40
N HIS A 24 -3.75 3.80 16.27
CA HIS A 24 -5.11 4.19 15.93
C HIS A 24 -6.01 2.96 15.68
N ALA A 25 -5.55 1.99 14.88
CA ALA A 25 -6.30 0.77 14.58
C ALA A 25 -6.65 -0.02 15.84
N ARG A 26 -5.71 -0.16 16.80
CA ARG A 26 -5.98 -0.77 18.11
C ARG A 26 -7.07 -0.01 18.87
N SER A 27 -7.05 1.33 18.87
CA SER A 27 -8.08 2.15 19.51
C SER A 27 -9.46 1.99 18.88
N ARG A 28 -9.49 1.59 17.60
CA ARG A 28 -10.72 1.29 16.84
C ARG A 28 -11.19 -0.15 17.06
N GLY A 29 -10.45 -0.94 17.82
CA GLY A 29 -10.81 -2.32 18.17
C GLY A 29 -10.77 -3.27 16.97
N VAL A 30 -9.73 -3.18 16.12
CA VAL A 30 -9.51 -4.16 15.06
C VAL A 30 -9.01 -5.48 15.64
N ASP A 31 -9.40 -6.60 15.03
CA ASP A 31 -9.05 -7.95 15.46
C ASP A 31 -7.72 -8.42 14.83
N GLY A 32 -7.35 -7.84 13.67
CA GLY A 32 -6.13 -8.17 12.95
C GLY A 32 -5.92 -7.27 11.74
N TYR A 33 -4.81 -7.53 11.04
CA TYR A 33 -4.37 -6.74 9.90
C TYR A 33 -4.25 -7.59 8.65
N VAL A 34 -4.58 -7.03 7.49
CA VAL A 34 -4.19 -7.54 6.17
C VAL A 34 -3.29 -6.51 5.49
N ASN A 35 -2.21 -6.94 4.85
CA ASN A 35 -1.24 -6.05 4.23
C ASN A 35 -1.15 -6.32 2.72
N LEU A 36 -1.36 -5.28 1.93
CA LEU A 36 -1.48 -5.33 0.46
C LEU A 36 -0.16 -5.08 -0.28
N GLY A 37 0.97 -5.12 0.43
CA GLY A 37 2.30 -4.97 -0.19
C GLY A 37 2.86 -3.55 -0.21
N ASP A 38 3.98 -3.40 -0.89
CA ASP A 38 4.86 -2.24 -0.87
C ASP A 38 5.21 -1.83 0.56
N THR A 39 5.69 -2.83 1.30
CA THR A 39 5.92 -2.74 2.73
C THR A 39 7.26 -2.09 3.08
N LEU A 40 8.36 -2.54 2.43
CA LEU A 40 9.70 -2.26 2.90
C LEU A 40 10.54 -1.36 1.99
N TYR A 41 10.06 -1.01 0.80
CA TYR A 41 10.78 -0.13 -0.11
C TYR A 41 10.56 1.34 0.25
N GLY A 42 11.62 2.04 0.57
CA GLY A 42 11.60 3.49 0.80
C GLY A 42 12.88 4.02 1.43
N PRO A 43 13.22 5.30 1.23
CA PRO A 43 14.39 5.94 1.83
C PRO A 43 14.10 6.36 3.28
N LEU A 44 13.64 5.41 4.09
CA LEU A 44 13.21 5.64 5.48
C LEU A 44 13.82 4.58 6.39
N LYS A 45 13.03 3.72 7.03
CA LYS A 45 13.46 2.73 8.01
C LYS A 45 13.00 1.31 7.65
N PRO A 46 13.54 0.68 6.57
CA PRO A 46 13.08 -0.63 6.10
C PRO A 46 13.14 -1.72 7.18
N HIS A 47 14.30 -1.91 7.81
CA HIS A 47 14.48 -2.96 8.81
C HIS A 47 13.60 -2.76 10.06
N ALA A 48 13.51 -1.53 10.56
CA ALA A 48 12.64 -1.23 11.70
C ALA A 48 11.15 -1.45 11.37
N THR A 49 10.74 -1.19 10.13
CA THR A 49 9.36 -1.46 9.67
C THR A 49 9.09 -2.96 9.60
N TYR A 50 10.05 -3.75 9.12
CA TYR A 50 9.97 -5.21 9.13
C TYR A 50 9.83 -5.76 10.55
N GLU A 51 10.73 -5.38 11.47
CA GLU A 51 10.64 -5.81 12.87
C GLU A 51 9.29 -5.43 13.49
N ARG A 52 8.81 -4.22 13.19
CA ARG A 52 7.51 -3.77 13.69
C ARG A 52 6.37 -4.63 13.16
N LEU A 53 6.38 -4.96 11.88
CA LEU A 53 5.34 -5.80 11.26
C LEU A 53 5.28 -7.20 11.90
N LEU A 54 6.44 -7.80 12.20
CA LEU A 54 6.50 -9.12 12.83
C LEU A 54 5.90 -9.18 14.24
N HIS A 55 5.80 -8.05 14.93
CA HIS A 55 5.20 -7.98 16.27
C HIS A 55 3.69 -7.75 16.26
N GLU A 56 3.07 -7.61 15.07
CA GLU A 56 1.64 -7.35 14.93
C GLU A 56 0.88 -8.62 14.51
N ASN A 57 -0.43 -8.63 14.79
CA ASN A 57 -1.31 -9.71 14.34
C ASN A 57 -1.68 -9.55 12.86
N VAL A 58 -0.67 -9.64 11.98
CA VAL A 58 -0.88 -9.60 10.53
C VAL A 58 -1.29 -10.98 10.06
N LEU A 59 -2.55 -11.10 9.66
CA LEU A 59 -3.16 -12.38 9.27
C LEU A 59 -2.70 -12.84 7.89
N ILE A 60 -2.43 -11.88 6.99
CA ILE A 60 -1.91 -12.13 5.65
C ILE A 60 -1.19 -10.90 5.13
N THR A 61 -0.07 -11.14 4.45
CA THR A 61 0.67 -10.15 3.66
C THR A 61 0.84 -10.68 2.25
N ILE A 62 0.59 -9.84 1.26
CA ILE A 62 0.96 -10.09 -0.13
C ILE A 62 2.12 -9.17 -0.53
N GLN A 63 2.85 -9.51 -1.59
CA GLN A 63 3.91 -8.63 -2.11
C GLN A 63 3.34 -7.52 -2.98
N GLY A 64 3.98 -6.32 -2.93
CA GLY A 64 3.82 -5.28 -3.94
C GLY A 64 4.93 -5.31 -5.00
N ASN A 65 4.82 -4.43 -6.00
CA ASN A 65 5.81 -4.34 -7.07
C ASN A 65 7.18 -3.85 -6.56
N GLN A 66 7.21 -2.99 -5.55
CA GLN A 66 8.48 -2.53 -4.98
C GLN A 66 9.06 -3.51 -3.97
N ASP A 67 8.24 -4.33 -3.30
CA ASP A 67 8.75 -5.49 -2.53
C ASP A 67 9.43 -6.48 -3.46
N ARG A 68 8.83 -6.79 -4.62
CA ARG A 68 9.43 -7.64 -5.65
C ARG A 68 10.74 -7.06 -6.19
N MET A 69 10.80 -5.76 -6.42
CA MET A 69 12.01 -5.08 -6.89
C MET A 69 13.19 -5.24 -5.92
N ILE A 70 12.97 -5.38 -4.62
CA ILE A 70 14.03 -5.58 -3.63
C ILE A 70 14.72 -6.93 -3.84
N TYR A 71 13.99 -8.03 -3.94
CA TYR A 71 14.60 -9.38 -4.03
C TYR A 71 14.99 -9.78 -5.46
N GLU A 72 14.46 -9.12 -6.49
CA GLU A 72 14.85 -9.31 -7.89
C GLU A 72 15.99 -8.37 -8.33
N ALA A 73 16.52 -7.54 -7.43
CA ALA A 73 17.52 -6.51 -7.75
C ALA A 73 18.76 -7.07 -8.44
N SER A 74 19.08 -6.55 -9.60
CA SER A 74 20.34 -6.84 -10.32
C SER A 74 21.48 -5.93 -9.84
N GLU A 75 22.72 -6.30 -10.15
CA GLU A 75 23.89 -5.42 -9.90
C GLU A 75 23.74 -4.04 -10.57
N ARG A 76 23.11 -4.00 -11.75
CA ARG A 76 22.83 -2.76 -12.46
C ARG A 76 21.84 -1.89 -11.68
N ASP A 77 20.77 -2.47 -11.14
CA ASP A 77 19.76 -1.74 -10.37
C ASP A 77 20.40 -1.17 -9.10
N LEU A 78 21.24 -1.93 -8.44
CA LEU A 78 22.01 -1.46 -7.28
C LEU A 78 22.96 -0.30 -7.61
N ALA A 79 23.54 -0.28 -8.81
CA ALA A 79 24.42 0.79 -9.23
C ALA A 79 23.66 2.07 -9.64
N THR A 80 22.40 1.96 -10.08
CA THR A 80 21.63 3.06 -10.69
C THR A 80 20.47 3.58 -9.85
N ILE A 81 20.02 2.82 -8.84
CA ILE A 81 18.89 3.18 -7.98
C ILE A 81 19.37 3.31 -6.51
N PRO A 82 19.80 4.49 -6.07
CA PRO A 82 20.39 4.67 -4.73
C PRO A 82 19.46 4.24 -3.59
N THR A 83 18.15 4.46 -3.73
CA THR A 83 17.17 4.02 -2.72
C THR A 83 17.15 2.50 -2.58
N LEU A 84 17.19 1.77 -3.68
CA LEU A 84 17.20 0.30 -3.66
C LEU A 84 18.46 -0.23 -2.97
N SER A 85 19.63 0.34 -3.28
CA SER A 85 20.91 0.01 -2.62
C SER A 85 20.87 0.29 -1.11
N TYR A 86 20.26 1.40 -0.71
CA TYR A 86 20.05 1.73 0.69
C TYR A 86 19.14 0.69 1.37
N VAL A 87 17.98 0.40 0.78
CA VAL A 87 16.99 -0.55 1.31
C VAL A 87 17.60 -1.93 1.52
N ILE A 88 18.28 -2.49 0.50
CA ILE A 88 18.89 -3.82 0.58
C ILE A 88 19.95 -3.88 1.69
N ARG A 89 20.76 -2.84 1.83
CA ARG A 89 21.78 -2.77 2.87
C ARG A 89 21.18 -2.65 4.27
N ASP A 90 20.08 -1.91 4.43
CA ASP A 90 19.41 -1.73 5.72
C ASP A 90 18.65 -3.00 6.16
N LEU A 91 18.02 -3.70 5.21
CA LEU A 91 17.25 -4.92 5.48
C LEU A 91 18.14 -6.11 5.87
N GLY A 92 19.22 -6.36 5.13
CA GLY A 92 19.95 -7.64 5.24
C GLY A 92 19.20 -8.81 4.61
N GLU A 93 19.71 -10.02 4.79
CA GLU A 93 19.24 -11.21 4.07
C GLU A 93 17.87 -11.73 4.51
N GLU A 94 17.58 -11.77 5.80
CA GLU A 94 16.37 -12.37 6.35
C GLU A 94 15.07 -11.67 5.86
N PRO A 95 14.93 -10.34 5.96
CA PRO A 95 13.74 -9.65 5.44
C PRO A 95 13.61 -9.76 3.92
N ILE A 96 14.71 -9.78 3.18
CA ILE A 96 14.70 -9.95 1.72
C ILE A 96 14.19 -11.34 1.35
N HIS A 97 14.64 -12.38 2.06
CA HIS A 97 14.13 -13.74 1.87
C HIS A 97 12.64 -13.82 2.20
N TRP A 98 12.20 -13.22 3.31
CA TRP A 98 10.78 -13.13 3.67
C TRP A 98 9.94 -12.49 2.57
N LEU A 99 10.39 -11.37 1.97
CA LEU A 99 9.69 -10.74 0.84
C LEU A 99 9.54 -11.70 -0.35
N SER A 100 10.55 -12.50 -0.65
CA SER A 100 10.53 -13.44 -1.79
C SER A 100 9.51 -14.58 -1.63
N GLU A 101 9.12 -14.90 -0.40
CA GLU A 101 8.15 -15.95 -0.08
C GLU A 101 6.71 -15.45 -0.05
N LEU A 102 6.48 -14.12 -0.12
CA LEU A 102 5.13 -13.55 -0.09
C LEU A 102 4.34 -13.90 -1.36
N PRO A 103 3.04 -14.26 -1.23
CA PRO A 103 2.18 -14.49 -2.38
C PRO A 103 1.90 -13.18 -3.13
N LYS A 104 1.73 -13.25 -4.45
CA LYS A 104 1.33 -12.10 -5.29
C LYS A 104 -0.11 -11.67 -5.06
N THR A 105 -0.98 -12.64 -4.81
CA THR A 105 -2.41 -12.47 -4.52
C THR A 105 -2.82 -13.49 -3.49
N ALA A 106 -3.93 -13.24 -2.80
CA ALA A 106 -4.45 -14.18 -1.83
C ALA A 106 -5.98 -14.09 -1.74
N VAL A 107 -6.59 -15.14 -1.18
CA VAL A 107 -7.99 -15.12 -0.75
C VAL A 107 -7.99 -15.31 0.78
N PHE A 108 -8.68 -14.42 1.48
CA PHE A 108 -8.82 -14.48 2.92
C PHE A 108 -10.29 -14.79 3.29
N GLU A 109 -10.49 -15.81 4.12
CA GLU A 109 -11.81 -16.26 4.60
C GLU A 109 -12.86 -16.47 3.48
N ASP A 110 -12.43 -16.94 2.29
CA ASP A 110 -13.23 -17.17 1.08
C ASP A 110 -13.93 -15.92 0.48
N ASP A 111 -14.09 -14.85 1.26
CA ASP A 111 -14.85 -13.66 0.91
C ASP A 111 -14.00 -12.48 0.41
N ILE A 112 -12.73 -12.45 0.71
CA ILE A 112 -11.87 -11.29 0.45
C ILE A 112 -10.72 -11.68 -0.48
N PHE A 113 -10.66 -11.07 -1.66
CA PHE A 113 -9.54 -11.21 -2.58
C PHE A 113 -8.56 -10.05 -2.36
N LEU A 114 -7.26 -10.36 -2.31
CA LEU A 114 -6.18 -9.40 -2.14
C LEU A 114 -5.27 -9.40 -3.37
N CYS A 115 -5.00 -8.22 -3.91
CA CYS A 115 -3.96 -7.97 -4.90
C CYS A 115 -3.29 -6.62 -4.60
N HIS A 116 -2.05 -6.40 -5.07
CA HIS A 116 -1.43 -5.08 -4.91
C HIS A 116 -1.96 -4.10 -5.96
N GLY A 117 -1.77 -4.39 -7.24
CA GLY A 117 -2.36 -3.69 -8.37
C GLY A 117 -3.64 -4.38 -8.82
N THR A 118 -3.57 -5.22 -9.88
CA THR A 118 -4.66 -6.06 -10.36
C THR A 118 -4.41 -7.54 -10.03
N PRO A 119 -5.40 -8.44 -10.20
CA PRO A 119 -5.18 -9.88 -10.03
C PRO A 119 -4.05 -10.46 -10.89
N GLY A 120 -3.82 -9.88 -12.05
CA GLY A 120 -2.80 -10.35 -13.01
C GLY A 120 -1.49 -9.56 -13.00
N SER A 121 -1.42 -8.42 -12.32
CA SER A 121 -0.25 -7.54 -12.35
C SER A 121 -0.15 -6.67 -11.08
N ASP A 122 1.04 -6.60 -10.51
CA ASP A 122 1.35 -5.74 -9.38
C ASP A 122 1.66 -4.27 -9.77
N THR A 123 1.76 -3.97 -11.08
CA THR A 123 2.09 -2.64 -11.61
C THR A 123 0.93 -1.94 -12.34
N ILE A 124 -0.18 -2.62 -12.56
CA ILE A 124 -1.37 -2.02 -13.21
C ILE A 124 -2.34 -1.56 -12.14
N TYR A 125 -2.75 -0.29 -12.20
CA TYR A 125 -3.75 0.27 -11.30
C TYR A 125 -5.13 -0.36 -11.54
N LEU A 126 -5.79 -0.83 -10.49
CA LEU A 126 -7.11 -1.45 -10.61
C LEU A 126 -8.22 -0.41 -10.75
N LEU A 127 -8.19 0.65 -9.94
CA LEU A 127 -9.28 1.61 -9.83
C LEU A 127 -9.05 2.90 -10.63
N GLU A 128 -7.80 3.23 -10.95
CA GLU A 128 -7.45 4.45 -11.66
C GLU A 128 -6.88 4.16 -13.04
N ASP A 129 -7.08 5.12 -13.95
CA ASP A 129 -6.38 5.25 -15.22
C ASP A 129 -5.71 6.61 -15.29
N ILE A 130 -4.64 6.74 -16.09
CA ILE A 130 -3.97 8.03 -16.27
C ILE A 130 -4.48 8.66 -17.57
N MET A 131 -5.32 9.66 -17.42
CA MET A 131 -5.89 10.42 -18.53
C MET A 131 -5.28 11.82 -18.56
N GLU A 132 -4.55 12.15 -19.62
CA GLU A 132 -3.88 13.45 -19.80
C GLU A 132 -2.97 13.85 -18.61
N GLY A 133 -2.34 12.87 -17.97
CA GLY A 133 -1.46 13.09 -16.80
C GLY A 133 -2.20 13.24 -15.45
N LEU A 134 -3.50 12.96 -15.42
CA LEU A 134 -4.31 12.97 -14.20
C LEU A 134 -4.88 11.58 -13.90
N PRO A 135 -4.89 11.16 -12.62
CA PRO A 135 -5.56 9.92 -12.22
C PRO A 135 -7.07 10.11 -12.24
N GLU A 136 -7.76 9.31 -13.03
CA GLU A 136 -9.21 9.24 -13.11
C GLU A 136 -9.71 7.85 -12.75
N VAL A 137 -10.89 7.77 -12.14
CA VAL A 137 -11.51 6.47 -11.82
C VAL A 137 -11.87 5.76 -13.11
N ARG A 138 -11.46 4.50 -13.24
CA ARG A 138 -11.84 3.64 -14.37
C ARG A 138 -13.36 3.48 -14.44
N SER A 139 -13.88 3.29 -15.65
CA SER A 139 -15.26 2.86 -15.82
C SER A 139 -15.50 1.50 -15.14
N GLU A 140 -16.72 1.26 -14.69
CA GLU A 140 -17.08 -0.04 -14.10
C GLU A 140 -16.76 -1.21 -15.03
N GLY A 141 -16.98 -1.04 -16.34
CA GLY A 141 -16.66 -2.06 -17.34
C GLY A 141 -15.18 -2.42 -17.37
N ALA A 142 -14.30 -1.40 -17.30
CA ALA A 142 -12.85 -1.61 -17.25
C ALA A 142 -12.40 -2.29 -15.95
N ILE A 143 -12.96 -1.89 -14.79
CA ILE A 143 -12.68 -2.55 -13.51
C ILE A 143 -13.10 -4.03 -13.56
N ARG A 144 -14.28 -4.34 -14.07
CA ARG A 144 -14.78 -5.71 -14.20
C ARG A 144 -13.93 -6.57 -15.13
N GLU A 145 -13.41 -6.00 -16.20
CA GLU A 145 -12.49 -6.70 -17.12
C GLU A 145 -11.19 -7.08 -16.40
N LEU A 146 -10.62 -6.16 -15.62
CA LEU A 146 -9.42 -6.42 -14.81
C LEU A 146 -9.67 -7.45 -13.70
N LEU A 147 -10.90 -7.55 -13.19
CA LEU A 147 -11.31 -8.50 -12.15
C LEU A 147 -11.84 -9.83 -12.70
N GLN A 148 -11.65 -10.10 -14.00
CA GLN A 148 -12.16 -11.34 -14.60
C GLN A 148 -11.64 -12.59 -13.87
N GLY A 149 -12.57 -13.44 -13.41
CA GLY A 149 -12.26 -14.66 -12.62
C GLY A 149 -12.20 -14.45 -11.10
N VAL A 150 -12.35 -13.22 -10.62
CA VAL A 150 -12.45 -12.91 -9.18
C VAL A 150 -13.93 -12.82 -8.79
N HIS A 151 -14.35 -13.70 -7.88
CA HIS A 151 -15.76 -13.84 -7.48
C HIS A 151 -16.04 -13.45 -6.03
N GLN A 152 -14.99 -13.13 -5.27
CA GLN A 152 -15.10 -12.70 -3.89
C GLN A 152 -15.92 -11.41 -3.80
N PRO A 153 -16.82 -11.28 -2.80
CA PRO A 153 -17.63 -10.08 -2.63
C PRO A 153 -16.82 -8.83 -2.29
N VAL A 154 -15.60 -9.00 -1.77
CA VAL A 154 -14.67 -7.91 -1.46
C VAL A 154 -13.35 -8.11 -2.20
N VAL A 155 -12.86 -7.05 -2.83
CA VAL A 155 -11.52 -6.98 -3.43
C VAL A 155 -10.74 -5.85 -2.78
N LEU A 156 -9.56 -6.15 -2.28
CA LEU A 156 -8.64 -5.19 -1.68
C LEU A 156 -7.45 -4.98 -2.62
N CYS A 157 -7.14 -3.73 -2.95
CA CYS A 157 -5.98 -3.34 -3.76
C CYS A 157 -5.25 -2.15 -3.14
N GLY A 158 -4.02 -1.89 -3.57
CA GLY A 158 -3.16 -0.79 -3.16
C GLY A 158 -2.61 -0.01 -4.36
N HIS A 159 -1.30 0.25 -4.35
CA HIS A 159 -0.47 0.74 -5.46
C HIS A 159 -0.69 2.19 -5.90
N THR A 160 -1.92 2.69 -6.01
CA THR A 160 -2.17 4.07 -6.43
C THR A 160 -1.98 5.10 -5.30
N HIS A 161 -1.92 4.66 -4.06
CA HIS A 161 -1.91 5.49 -2.84
C HIS A 161 -3.15 6.37 -2.66
N ILE A 162 -4.15 6.25 -3.52
CA ILE A 162 -5.38 7.05 -3.46
C ILE A 162 -6.48 6.25 -2.73
N PRO A 163 -6.92 6.69 -1.55
CA PRO A 163 -7.96 5.99 -0.81
C PRO A 163 -9.29 6.06 -1.56
N ARG A 164 -9.88 4.89 -1.86
CA ARG A 164 -11.10 4.79 -2.66
C ARG A 164 -11.91 3.54 -2.34
N VAL A 165 -13.22 3.68 -2.38
CA VAL A 165 -14.17 2.58 -2.31
C VAL A 165 -15.08 2.65 -3.54
N VAL A 166 -15.18 1.55 -4.27
CA VAL A 166 -16.07 1.43 -5.44
C VAL A 166 -16.94 0.20 -5.25
N GLU A 167 -18.24 0.37 -5.31
CA GLU A 167 -19.20 -0.73 -5.36
C GLU A 167 -19.67 -0.91 -6.80
N LEU A 168 -19.44 -2.10 -7.35
CA LEU A 168 -19.86 -2.45 -8.70
C LEU A 168 -21.35 -2.83 -8.72
N ALA A 169 -22.00 -2.70 -9.87
CA ALA A 169 -23.41 -3.10 -10.03
C ALA A 169 -23.68 -4.58 -9.71
N SER A 170 -22.64 -5.41 -9.71
CA SER A 170 -22.70 -6.80 -9.23
C SER A 170 -22.83 -6.93 -7.70
N GLY A 171 -22.65 -5.84 -6.95
CA GLY A 171 -22.54 -5.83 -5.48
C GLY A 171 -21.12 -6.13 -4.97
N GLN A 172 -20.13 -6.34 -5.86
CA GLN A 172 -18.74 -6.54 -5.45
C GLN A 172 -18.13 -5.20 -5.00
N LEU A 173 -17.52 -5.20 -3.83
CA LEU A 173 -16.89 -4.04 -3.20
C LEU A 173 -15.39 -4.05 -3.47
N VAL A 174 -14.87 -3.00 -4.12
CA VAL A 174 -13.44 -2.83 -4.42
C VAL A 174 -12.89 -1.68 -3.57
N VAL A 175 -11.83 -1.95 -2.81
CA VAL A 175 -11.29 -1.02 -1.81
C VAL A 175 -9.80 -0.82 -2.02
N ASN A 176 -9.38 0.42 -2.17
CA ASN A 176 -8.00 0.85 -1.98
C ASN A 176 -7.95 1.68 -0.68
N PRO A 177 -7.17 1.28 0.33
CA PRO A 177 -7.11 2.02 1.59
C PRO A 177 -6.28 3.30 1.50
N GLY A 178 -5.60 3.55 0.37
CA GLY A 178 -4.55 4.55 0.23
C GLY A 178 -3.23 4.06 0.81
N SER A 179 -2.25 4.95 0.92
CA SER A 179 -0.91 4.64 1.44
C SER A 179 -0.75 5.05 2.90
N ILE A 180 -0.09 4.19 3.67
CA ILE A 180 0.35 4.52 5.03
C ILE A 180 1.57 5.45 4.96
N GLY A 181 2.54 5.12 4.12
CA GLY A 181 3.86 5.74 4.17
C GLY A 181 4.09 6.91 3.24
N VAL A 182 3.45 6.91 2.06
CA VAL A 182 3.74 7.87 0.98
C VAL A 182 2.45 8.43 0.39
N PRO A 183 1.97 9.57 0.91
CA PRO A 183 0.69 10.15 0.50
C PRO A 183 0.73 10.84 -0.88
N ALA A 184 1.91 11.00 -1.48
CA ALA A 184 2.06 11.51 -2.84
C ALA A 184 3.36 11.03 -3.50
N TYR A 185 3.31 10.78 -4.81
CA TYR A 185 4.45 10.48 -5.67
C TYR A 185 4.18 10.95 -7.10
N ASP A 186 5.23 11.07 -7.92
CA ASP A 186 5.10 11.25 -9.36
C ASP A 186 5.72 10.07 -10.12
N ASP A 187 5.25 9.85 -11.34
CA ASP A 187 5.79 8.89 -12.27
C ASP A 187 5.78 9.47 -13.69
N VAL A 188 6.48 8.81 -14.61
CA VAL A 188 6.65 9.25 -16.00
C VAL A 188 6.08 8.27 -17.04
N ASP A 189 5.64 7.11 -16.62
CA ASP A 189 5.11 6.06 -17.51
C ASP A 189 3.59 5.85 -17.26
N PRO A 190 2.74 5.90 -18.27
CA PRO A 190 2.99 6.12 -19.72
C PRO A 190 3.20 7.60 -20.10
N VAL A 191 2.82 8.52 -19.24
CA VAL A 191 3.02 9.98 -19.35
C VAL A 191 3.31 10.51 -17.96
N ARG A 192 3.93 11.68 -17.83
CA ARG A 192 4.17 12.24 -16.50
C ARG A 192 2.86 12.56 -15.79
N TYR A 193 2.71 12.03 -14.58
CA TYR A 193 1.54 12.27 -13.73
C TYR A 193 1.93 12.34 -12.25
N ARG A 194 0.96 12.70 -11.42
CA ARG A 194 1.12 12.79 -9.96
C ARG A 194 -0.05 12.12 -9.26
N MET A 195 0.28 11.23 -8.34
CA MET A 195 -0.67 10.72 -7.34
C MET A 195 -0.55 11.56 -6.09
N GLN A 196 -1.65 12.20 -5.65
CA GLN A 196 -1.62 13.17 -4.56
C GLN A 196 -2.88 13.05 -3.71
N THR A 197 -2.71 12.92 -2.39
CA THR A 197 -3.83 12.94 -1.43
C THR A 197 -4.11 14.34 -0.86
N PHE A 198 -3.21 15.31 -1.13
CA PHE A 198 -3.23 16.67 -0.61
C PHE A 198 -3.21 16.77 0.92
N SER A 199 -2.76 15.71 1.59
CA SER A 199 -2.63 15.62 3.05
C SER A 199 -1.40 14.76 3.38
N PRO A 200 -0.57 15.13 4.38
CA PRO A 200 0.56 14.33 4.82
C PRO A 200 0.15 13.15 5.71
N HIS A 201 -1.12 13.00 6.03
CA HIS A 201 -1.59 11.97 6.97
C HIS A 201 -1.56 10.58 6.33
N ALA A 202 -1.20 9.58 7.14
CA ALA A 202 -1.26 8.18 6.75
C ALA A 202 -2.71 7.75 6.49
N CYS A 203 -2.92 6.93 5.46
CA CYS A 203 -4.22 6.37 5.14
C CYS A 203 -4.22 4.85 5.37
N TYR A 204 -5.33 4.32 5.91
CA TYR A 204 -5.59 2.89 5.99
C TYR A 204 -7.11 2.63 5.98
N GLY A 205 -7.52 1.39 5.77
CA GLY A 205 -8.94 1.01 5.77
C GLY A 205 -9.31 0.19 7.02
N ILE A 206 -10.59 0.24 7.42
CA ILE A 206 -11.19 -0.73 8.33
C ILE A 206 -12.32 -1.42 7.58
N LEU A 207 -12.24 -2.73 7.47
CA LEU A 207 -13.26 -3.59 6.87
C LEU A 207 -13.99 -4.36 7.97
N GLU A 208 -15.31 -4.32 7.96
CA GLU A 208 -16.13 -4.96 8.97
C GLU A 208 -17.32 -5.70 8.31
N LYS A 209 -17.45 -6.99 8.59
CA LYS A 209 -18.60 -7.78 8.15
C LYS A 209 -19.73 -7.64 9.16
N ASN A 210 -20.91 -7.26 8.71
CA ASN A 210 -22.12 -7.26 9.53
C ASN A 210 -23.23 -8.10 8.87
N GLY A 211 -24.35 -8.29 9.55
CA GLY A 211 -25.45 -9.11 9.04
C GLY A 211 -26.06 -8.63 7.71
N ALA A 212 -25.79 -7.43 7.27
CA ALA A 212 -26.26 -6.83 6.03
C ALA A 212 -25.22 -6.85 4.90
N GLY A 213 -23.93 -7.13 5.19
CA GLY A 213 -22.87 -7.12 4.22
C GLY A 213 -21.53 -6.61 4.79
N TRP A 214 -20.76 -5.89 3.97
CA TRP A 214 -19.46 -5.34 4.31
C TRP A 214 -19.52 -3.83 4.47
N ASN A 215 -18.97 -3.31 5.56
CA ASN A 215 -18.75 -1.89 5.77
C ASN A 215 -17.26 -1.57 5.64
N VAL A 216 -16.94 -0.41 5.04
CA VAL A 216 -15.59 0.12 4.93
C VAL A 216 -15.53 1.51 5.50
N SER A 217 -14.54 1.78 6.34
CA SER A 217 -14.13 3.12 6.75
C SER A 217 -12.72 3.39 6.23
N LEU A 218 -12.53 4.50 5.54
CA LEU A 218 -11.20 4.99 5.16
C LEU A 218 -10.75 6.00 6.22
N GLU A 219 -9.67 5.70 6.91
CA GLU A 219 -9.15 6.46 8.04
C GLU A 219 -7.93 7.28 7.64
N ARG A 220 -7.81 8.48 8.19
CA ARG A 220 -6.62 9.34 8.06
C ARG A 220 -6.03 9.60 9.44
N VAL A 221 -4.75 9.30 9.59
CA VAL A 221 -4.04 9.33 10.87
C VAL A 221 -2.89 10.32 10.81
N ALA A 222 -2.92 11.30 11.70
CA ALA A 222 -1.82 12.23 11.89
C ALA A 222 -0.64 11.50 12.55
N TYR A 223 0.56 11.81 12.10
CA TYR A 223 1.81 11.30 12.67
C TYR A 223 2.91 12.35 12.51
N ASP A 224 4.10 12.11 13.01
CA ASP A 224 5.24 13.02 12.83
C ASP A 224 5.82 12.88 11.40
N HIS A 225 5.05 13.38 10.43
CA HIS A 225 5.44 13.38 9.01
C HIS A 225 6.65 14.29 8.73
N GLN A 226 6.91 15.27 9.60
CA GLN A 226 8.10 16.13 9.45
C GLN A 226 9.37 15.36 9.80
N ALA A 227 9.37 14.55 10.86
CA ALA A 227 10.51 13.70 11.19
C ALA A 227 10.79 12.67 10.08
N ALA A 228 9.76 12.04 9.51
CA ALA A 228 9.90 11.12 8.38
C ALA A 228 10.45 11.83 7.13
N ALA A 229 9.92 12.99 6.78
CA ALA A 229 10.40 13.79 5.65
C ALA A 229 11.85 14.25 5.83
N GLU A 230 12.21 14.71 7.03
CA GLU A 230 13.59 15.11 7.32
C GLU A 230 14.56 13.93 7.19
N PHE A 231 14.16 12.75 7.65
CA PHE A 231 14.97 11.55 7.46
C PHE A 231 15.21 11.24 5.98
N ALA A 232 14.18 11.32 5.13
CA ALA A 232 14.33 11.13 3.68
C ALA A 232 15.31 12.15 3.06
N ARG A 233 15.29 13.42 3.53
CA ARG A 233 16.26 14.45 3.09
C ARG A 233 17.70 14.09 3.46
N THR A 234 17.94 13.49 4.62
CA THR A 234 19.29 13.04 5.01
C THR A 234 19.87 12.00 4.06
N LEU A 235 18.99 11.30 3.32
CA LEU A 235 19.36 10.32 2.28
C LEU A 235 19.33 10.92 0.85
N GLY A 236 19.20 12.26 0.73
CA GLY A 236 19.18 12.96 -0.56
C GLY A 236 17.87 12.75 -1.36
N ARG A 237 16.77 12.39 -0.71
CA ARG A 237 15.48 12.11 -1.35
C ARG A 237 14.47 13.22 -1.04
N ASP A 238 14.74 14.41 -1.61
CA ASP A 238 13.86 15.57 -1.47
C ASP A 238 12.49 15.36 -2.11
N ASP A 239 12.40 14.55 -3.16
CA ASP A 239 11.16 14.11 -3.79
C ASP A 239 10.24 13.36 -2.81
N TRP A 240 10.78 12.34 -2.14
CA TRP A 240 10.06 11.61 -1.09
C TRP A 240 9.69 12.51 0.08
N ALA A 241 10.64 13.34 0.51
CA ALA A 241 10.40 14.27 1.60
C ALA A 241 9.27 15.25 1.30
N GLN A 242 9.18 15.75 0.06
CA GLN A 242 8.08 16.60 -0.39
C GLN A 242 6.73 15.87 -0.31
N GLY A 243 6.63 14.68 -0.90
CA GLY A 243 5.43 13.86 -0.88
C GLY A 243 4.96 13.56 0.55
N ILE A 244 5.88 13.10 1.42
CA ILE A 244 5.62 12.76 2.82
C ILE A 244 5.18 13.99 3.62
N ALA A 245 5.87 15.12 3.48
CA ALA A 245 5.59 16.32 4.25
C ALA A 245 4.26 16.99 3.91
N THR A 246 3.78 16.82 2.68
CA THR A 246 2.68 17.65 2.15
C THR A 246 1.52 16.88 1.52
N GLY A 247 1.73 15.64 1.11
CA GLY A 247 0.81 14.90 0.25
C GLY A 247 0.70 15.50 -1.17
N ARG A 248 1.76 16.20 -1.62
CA ARG A 248 1.84 16.87 -2.94
C ARG A 248 3.21 16.65 -3.58
N MET A 249 3.21 16.66 -4.93
CA MET A 249 4.42 16.61 -5.75
C MET A 249 4.55 17.90 -6.59
#